data_fc47191df866c9357a87a931cc5391ae
#
_entry.id   fc47191df866c9357a87a931cc5391ae
#
_cell.length_a   1.000
_cell.length_b   1.000
_cell.length_c   1.000
_cell.angle_alpha   90.00
_cell.angle_beta   90.00
_cell.angle_gamma   90.00
#
_symmetry.space_group_name_H-M   'P 1'
#
loop_
_entity.id
_entity.type
_entity.pdbx_description
1 polymer ?
#
loop_
_entity_poly.entity_id
_entity_poly.type
_entity_poly.pdbx_seq_one_letter_code
_entity_poly.pdbx_strand_id
1 'polypeptide(L)'
;MFTHNQITNSFQTFSQNHKQIHSFGTGQMNEVNEGSSNDPVNYPQMWSFLTGASTIQNVLNYSYDILFYDLVQPDDSNIDEILSDTILMANDFLSYLNAPENYENWFFDIGQSIEPFTDRFRDDVAGVKVSITLKTQGTQDNYCQAPVN
;
A
#
# COMPACT_ATOMS: atom_id res chain seq x y z
N MET A 1 -7.99 -18.97 -1.79
CA MET A 1 -6.67 -18.32 -1.84
C MET A 1 -6.83 -16.91 -2.38
N PHE A 2 -6.25 -15.93 -1.73
CA PHE A 2 -6.32 -14.55 -2.17
C PHE A 2 -5.19 -14.26 -3.16
N THR A 3 -5.52 -13.67 -4.30
CA THR A 3 -4.53 -13.35 -5.33
C THR A 3 -3.98 -11.93 -5.15
N HIS A 4 -2.83 -11.66 -5.78
CA HIS A 4 -2.26 -10.31 -5.81
C HIS A 4 -3.27 -9.28 -6.32
N ASN A 5 -4.03 -9.60 -7.37
CA ASN A 5 -5.04 -8.69 -7.91
C ASN A 5 -6.15 -8.39 -6.89
N GLN A 6 -6.59 -9.40 -6.17
CA GLN A 6 -7.62 -9.23 -5.14
C GLN A 6 -7.12 -8.37 -3.99
N ILE A 7 -5.87 -8.58 -3.58
CA ILE A 7 -5.23 -7.77 -2.53
C ILE A 7 -5.12 -6.31 -3.00
N THR A 8 -4.63 -6.09 -4.21
CA THR A 8 -4.50 -4.74 -4.78
C THR A 8 -5.85 -4.05 -4.88
N ASN A 9 -6.89 -4.77 -5.30
CA ASN A 9 -8.24 -4.23 -5.36
C ASN A 9 -8.75 -3.83 -3.96
N SER A 10 -8.40 -4.59 -2.94
CA SER A 10 -8.74 -4.24 -1.56
C SER A 10 -8.04 -2.96 -1.11
N PHE A 11 -6.77 -2.79 -1.47
CA PHE A 11 -6.04 -1.56 -1.17
C PHE A 11 -6.66 -0.36 -1.89
N GLN A 12 -7.04 -0.53 -3.14
CA GLN A 12 -7.71 0.53 -3.89
C GLN A 12 -9.05 0.91 -3.26
N THR A 13 -9.83 -0.08 -2.82
CA THR A 13 -11.09 0.16 -2.12
C THR A 13 -10.87 0.97 -0.84
N PHE A 14 -9.83 0.62 -0.06
CA PHE A 14 -9.47 1.41 1.11
C PHE A 14 -9.19 2.86 0.73
N SER A 15 -8.36 3.07 -0.29
CA SER A 15 -7.99 4.42 -0.71
C SER A 15 -9.20 5.24 -1.17
N GLN A 16 -10.12 4.63 -1.89
CA GLN A 16 -11.34 5.29 -2.37
C GLN A 16 -12.28 5.68 -1.25
N ASN A 17 -12.30 4.91 -0.17
CA ASN A 17 -13.16 5.17 0.98
C ASN A 17 -12.52 6.09 2.01
N HIS A 18 -11.23 6.37 1.89
CA HIS A 18 -10.52 7.26 2.81
C HIS A 18 -10.63 8.70 2.34
N LYS A 19 -11.08 9.59 3.23
CA LYS A 19 -11.37 10.96 2.86
C LYS A 19 -10.16 11.78 2.47
N GLN A 20 -8.99 11.43 3.00
CA GLN A 20 -7.77 12.20 2.77
C GLN A 20 -6.92 11.68 1.61
N ILE A 21 -7.15 10.47 1.13
CA ILE A 21 -6.40 9.89 0.02
C ILE A 21 -7.13 10.21 -1.27
N HIS A 22 -6.46 10.92 -2.18
CA HIS A 22 -7.08 11.40 -3.40
C HIS A 22 -6.74 10.58 -4.63
N SER A 23 -5.67 9.77 -4.58
CA SER A 23 -5.32 8.88 -5.69
C SER A 23 -4.61 7.64 -5.18
N PHE A 24 -4.64 6.60 -6.00
CA PHE A 24 -4.02 5.32 -5.71
C PHE A 24 -3.29 4.82 -6.95
N GLY A 25 -2.10 4.26 -6.75
CA GLY A 25 -1.33 3.65 -7.83
C GLY A 25 -0.63 2.39 -7.36
N THR A 26 -0.26 1.56 -8.32
CA THR A 26 0.52 0.34 -8.11
C THR A 26 1.61 0.26 -9.15
N GLY A 27 2.64 -0.50 -8.85
CA GLY A 27 3.72 -0.74 -9.78
C GLY A 27 5.08 -0.58 -9.12
N GLN A 28 6.11 -0.49 -9.94
CA GLN A 28 7.48 -0.33 -9.45
C GLN A 28 7.74 1.10 -8.97
N MET A 29 8.76 1.25 -8.14
CA MET A 29 9.09 2.56 -7.56
C MET A 29 9.41 3.62 -8.61
N ASN A 30 9.97 3.22 -9.73
CA ASN A 30 10.27 4.16 -10.82
C ASN A 30 9.01 4.67 -11.53
N GLU A 31 7.85 4.07 -11.27
CA GLU A 31 6.58 4.50 -11.83
C GLU A 31 5.85 5.50 -10.92
N VAL A 32 6.34 5.69 -9.71
CA VAL A 32 5.74 6.64 -8.77
C VAL A 32 5.80 8.04 -9.39
N ASN A 33 4.67 8.72 -9.43
CA ASN A 33 4.51 10.05 -10.04
C ASN A 33 4.71 10.10 -11.55
N GLU A 34 4.80 8.98 -12.24
CA GLU A 34 4.82 8.94 -13.69
C GLU A 34 3.40 8.98 -14.27
N GLY A 35 2.59 9.91 -13.82
CA GLY A 35 1.37 10.21 -14.55
C GLY A 35 1.71 10.74 -15.95
N SER A 36 0.83 10.49 -16.92
CA SER A 36 0.99 11.13 -18.20
C SER A 36 1.01 12.66 -18.01
N SER A 37 1.66 13.38 -18.89
CA SER A 37 1.70 14.84 -18.80
C SER A 37 0.31 15.48 -18.80
N ASN A 38 -0.71 14.71 -19.18
CA ASN A 38 -2.10 15.15 -19.24
C ASN A 38 -2.91 14.80 -17.98
N ASP A 39 -2.38 13.92 -17.11
CA ASP A 39 -3.05 13.49 -15.89
C ASP A 39 -2.19 13.81 -14.68
N PRO A 40 -2.33 15.02 -14.10
CA PRO A 40 -1.60 15.34 -12.89
C PRO A 40 -2.00 14.42 -11.75
N VAL A 41 -1.02 14.03 -10.94
CA VAL A 41 -1.26 13.22 -9.76
C VAL A 41 -2.08 14.02 -8.75
N ASN A 42 -3.13 13.42 -8.22
CA ASN A 42 -3.91 14.02 -7.15
C ASN A 42 -3.31 13.63 -5.80
N TYR A 43 -2.85 14.61 -5.05
CA TYR A 43 -2.29 14.38 -3.73
C TYR A 43 -3.32 14.60 -2.62
N PRO A 44 -3.19 13.96 -1.47
CA PRO A 44 -2.22 12.90 -1.13
C PRO A 44 -2.47 11.61 -1.90
N GLN A 45 -1.39 10.88 -2.19
CA GLN A 45 -1.44 9.65 -2.96
C GLN A 45 -1.00 8.46 -2.11
N MET A 46 -1.68 7.32 -2.30
CA MET A 46 -1.25 6.03 -1.80
C MET A 46 -0.65 5.22 -2.95
N TRP A 47 0.53 4.65 -2.74
CA TRP A 47 1.19 3.81 -3.72
C TRP A 47 1.53 2.46 -3.13
N SER A 48 1.22 1.41 -3.85
CA SER A 48 1.49 0.04 -3.43
C SER A 48 2.38 -0.64 -4.45
N PHE A 49 3.45 -1.29 -3.99
CA PHE A 49 4.17 -2.19 -4.87
C PHE A 49 4.54 -3.49 -4.16
N LEU A 50 4.49 -4.55 -4.95
CA LEU A 50 4.82 -5.89 -4.49
C LEU A 50 6.34 -6.05 -4.43
N THR A 51 6.88 -6.30 -3.24
CA THR A 51 8.31 -6.52 -3.07
C THR A 51 8.70 -7.97 -3.25
N GLY A 52 7.78 -8.88 -3.02
CA GLY A 52 8.05 -10.30 -3.18
C GLY A 52 6.88 -11.17 -2.76
N ALA A 53 7.02 -12.43 -3.05
CA ALA A 53 6.08 -13.47 -2.60
C ALA A 53 6.89 -14.70 -2.21
N SER A 54 6.41 -15.43 -1.22
CA SER A 54 7.06 -16.65 -0.75
C SER A 54 6.02 -17.67 -0.30
N THR A 55 6.42 -18.94 -0.29
CA THR A 55 5.57 -20.02 0.18
C THR A 55 6.26 -20.72 1.34
N ILE A 56 5.58 -20.75 2.47
CA ILE A 56 6.04 -21.44 3.67
C ILE A 56 4.91 -22.34 4.15
N GLN A 57 5.15 -23.66 4.20
CA GLN A 57 4.17 -24.64 4.66
C GLN A 57 2.80 -24.50 3.98
N ASN A 58 2.80 -24.35 2.66
CA ASN A 58 1.61 -24.17 1.83
C ASN A 58 0.84 -22.87 2.08
N VAL A 59 1.44 -21.93 2.81
CA VAL A 59 0.89 -20.59 2.98
C VAL A 59 1.61 -19.65 2.03
N LEU A 60 0.84 -18.98 1.18
CA LEU A 60 1.39 -18.01 0.25
C LEU A 60 1.44 -16.65 0.94
N ASN A 61 2.62 -16.08 1.01
CA ASN A 61 2.87 -14.78 1.63
C ASN A 61 3.16 -13.76 0.55
N TYR A 62 2.51 -12.61 0.65
CA TYR A 62 2.80 -11.46 -0.22
C TYR A 62 3.40 -10.34 0.62
N SER A 63 4.49 -9.78 0.14
CA SER A 63 5.14 -8.64 0.79
C SER A 63 4.97 -7.40 -0.06
N TYR A 64 4.56 -6.31 0.59
CA TYR A 64 4.32 -5.03 -0.06
C TYR A 64 5.03 -3.91 0.67
N ASP A 65 5.47 -2.92 -0.09
CA ASP A 65 5.77 -1.59 0.44
C ASP A 65 4.64 -0.65 0.04
N ILE A 66 4.09 0.03 1.02
CA ILE A 66 2.99 0.96 0.83
C ILE A 66 3.48 2.36 1.18
N LEU A 67 3.30 3.28 0.27
CA LEU A 67 3.69 4.68 0.44
C LEU A 67 2.45 5.54 0.56
N PHE A 68 2.48 6.46 1.53
CA PHE A 68 1.48 7.54 1.66
C PHE A 68 2.25 8.84 1.63
N TYR A 69 1.98 9.70 0.66
CA TYR A 69 2.77 10.92 0.48
C TYR A 69 1.96 12.06 -0.10
N ASP A 70 2.46 13.27 0.12
CA ASP A 70 1.87 14.51 -0.36
C ASP A 70 2.98 15.43 -0.88
N LEU A 71 2.59 16.45 -1.63
CA LEU A 71 3.49 17.43 -2.21
C LEU A 71 4.10 18.33 -1.14
N VAL A 72 5.43 18.44 -1.20
CA VAL A 72 6.18 19.38 -0.37
C VAL A 72 6.12 20.77 -1.01
N GLN A 73 5.86 21.80 -0.21
CA GLN A 73 5.91 23.17 -0.67
C GLN A 73 7.35 23.59 -0.95
N PRO A 74 7.58 24.56 -1.87
CA PRO A 74 8.94 24.94 -2.27
C PRO A 74 9.86 25.38 -1.14
N ASP A 75 9.30 25.90 -0.04
CA ASP A 75 10.07 26.32 1.15
C ASP A 75 10.18 25.23 2.21
N ASP A 76 9.73 24.01 1.93
CA ASP A 76 9.72 22.85 2.85
C ASP A 76 8.94 23.11 4.14
N SER A 77 8.04 24.09 4.16
CA SER A 77 7.36 24.52 5.38
C SER A 77 6.29 23.54 5.86
N ASN A 78 5.81 22.64 4.98
CA ASN A 78 4.70 21.75 5.31
C ASN A 78 5.12 20.29 5.56
N ILE A 79 6.41 20.00 5.71
CA ILE A 79 6.89 18.61 5.86
C ILE A 79 6.32 17.96 7.12
N ASP A 80 6.37 18.64 8.26
CA ASP A 80 5.87 18.09 9.52
C ASP A 80 4.36 17.85 9.47
N GLU A 81 3.61 18.72 8.82
CA GLU A 81 2.18 18.55 8.61
C GLU A 81 1.89 17.33 7.73
N ILE A 82 2.65 17.17 6.64
CA ILE A 82 2.52 16.00 5.77
C ILE A 82 2.81 14.72 6.54
N LEU A 83 3.90 14.69 7.32
CA LEU A 83 4.23 13.50 8.11
C LEU A 83 3.15 13.17 9.12
N SER A 84 2.59 14.18 9.79
CA SER A 84 1.49 13.97 10.72
C SER A 84 0.28 13.35 10.05
N ASP A 85 -0.12 13.88 8.91
CA ASP A 85 -1.29 13.38 8.18
C ASP A 85 -1.05 11.99 7.58
N THR A 86 0.11 11.75 7.01
CA THR A 86 0.42 10.47 6.38
C THR A 86 0.62 9.35 7.41
N ILE A 87 1.12 9.66 8.59
CA ILE A 87 1.17 8.68 9.69
C ILE A 87 -0.24 8.23 10.07
N LEU A 88 -1.19 9.16 10.14
CA LEU A 88 -2.59 8.81 10.43
C LEU A 88 -3.21 7.98 9.32
N MET A 89 -2.94 8.31 8.06
CA MET A 89 -3.40 7.51 6.91
C MET A 89 -2.84 6.08 6.98
N ALA A 90 -1.56 5.93 7.29
CA ALA A 90 -0.92 4.64 7.44
C ALA A 90 -1.52 3.84 8.60
N ASN A 91 -1.78 4.49 9.73
CA ASN A 91 -2.43 3.85 10.86
C ASN A 91 -3.84 3.36 10.51
N ASP A 92 -4.60 4.16 9.79
CA ASP A 92 -5.93 3.76 9.32
C ASP A 92 -5.84 2.55 8.38
N PHE A 93 -4.85 2.52 7.51
CA PHE A 93 -4.63 1.40 6.61
C PHE A 93 -4.28 0.12 7.37
N LEU A 94 -3.39 0.19 8.35
CA LEU A 94 -3.02 -0.97 9.17
C LEU A 94 -4.23 -1.47 9.96
N SER A 95 -5.06 -0.58 10.45
CA SER A 95 -6.31 -0.93 11.13
C SER A 95 -7.28 -1.63 10.18
N TYR A 96 -7.36 -1.17 8.94
CA TYR A 96 -8.18 -1.80 7.91
C TYR A 96 -7.71 -3.23 7.62
N LEU A 97 -6.40 -3.43 7.47
CA LEU A 97 -5.84 -4.76 7.21
C LEU A 97 -6.13 -5.73 8.35
N ASN A 98 -6.22 -5.24 9.57
CA ASN A 98 -6.49 -6.05 10.76
C ASN A 98 -7.96 -6.08 11.15
N ALA A 99 -8.85 -5.58 10.30
CA ALA A 99 -10.28 -5.56 10.58
C ALA A 99 -10.88 -6.97 10.53
N PRO A 100 -11.89 -7.26 11.35
CA PRO A 100 -12.51 -8.61 11.39
C PRO A 100 -13.01 -9.10 10.04
N GLU A 101 -13.49 -8.21 9.17
CA GLU A 101 -13.97 -8.58 7.84
C GLU A 101 -12.87 -9.13 6.94
N ASN A 102 -11.61 -8.91 7.28
CA ASN A 102 -10.46 -9.40 6.52
C ASN A 102 -9.81 -10.65 7.10
N TYR A 103 -10.31 -11.18 8.23
CA TYR A 103 -9.71 -12.34 8.88
C TYR A 103 -9.73 -13.61 8.02
N GLU A 104 -10.69 -13.73 7.12
CA GLU A 104 -10.77 -14.86 6.21
C GLU A 104 -9.87 -14.69 4.97
N ASN A 105 -9.43 -13.47 4.71
CA ASN A 105 -8.68 -13.13 3.50
C ASN A 105 -7.18 -13.32 3.70
N TRP A 106 -6.66 -12.80 4.84
CA TRP A 106 -5.24 -12.87 5.15
C TRP A 106 -5.00 -12.75 6.64
N PHE A 107 -3.80 -13.17 7.05
CA PHE A 107 -3.24 -12.85 8.36
C PHE A 107 -2.29 -11.68 8.21
N PHE A 108 -2.34 -10.78 9.16
CA PHE A 108 -1.51 -9.59 9.19
C PHE A 108 -0.87 -9.47 10.57
N ASP A 109 0.46 -9.38 10.61
CA ASP A 109 1.18 -9.24 11.86
C ASP A 109 1.03 -7.81 12.38
N ILE A 110 0.67 -7.69 13.66
CA ILE A 110 0.54 -6.41 14.36
C ILE A 110 1.94 -5.85 14.67
N GLY A 111 2.06 -4.54 14.74
CA GLY A 111 3.30 -3.90 15.17
C GLY A 111 4.24 -3.52 14.03
N GLN A 112 3.70 -3.20 12.88
CA GLN A 112 4.49 -2.74 11.73
C GLN A 112 5.08 -1.36 11.98
N SER A 113 6.28 -1.14 11.44
CA SER A 113 6.94 0.16 11.49
C SER A 113 6.43 1.08 10.41
N ILE A 114 6.21 2.34 10.79
CA ILE A 114 5.89 3.43 9.86
C ILE A 114 7.14 4.29 9.74
N GLU A 115 7.75 4.31 8.55
CA GLU A 115 9.02 5.00 8.33
C GLU A 115 8.80 6.29 7.55
N PRO A 116 9.17 7.45 8.09
CA PRO A 116 9.08 8.68 7.33
C PRO A 116 10.12 8.74 6.21
N PHE A 117 9.77 9.41 5.14
CA PHE A 117 10.71 9.67 4.06
C PHE A 117 10.44 11.03 3.42
N THR A 118 11.48 11.59 2.82
CA THR A 118 11.36 12.66 1.84
C THR A 118 12.03 12.17 0.57
N ASP A 119 11.38 12.32 -0.55
CA ASP A 119 11.93 11.82 -1.81
C ASP A 119 11.66 12.83 -2.93
N ARG A 120 12.52 12.75 -3.93
CA ARG A 120 12.39 13.54 -5.12
C ARG A 120 12.12 12.63 -6.30
N PHE A 121 10.88 12.20 -6.39
CA PHE A 121 10.37 11.57 -7.58
C PHE A 121 10.26 12.64 -8.68
N ARG A 122 9.30 12.54 -9.54
CA ARG A 122 9.00 13.60 -10.50
C ARG A 122 8.64 14.91 -9.78
N ASP A 123 7.91 14.80 -8.66
CA ASP A 123 7.58 15.89 -7.76
C ASP A 123 8.30 15.70 -6.43
N ASP A 124 8.56 16.80 -5.71
CA ASP A 124 9.07 16.72 -4.35
C ASP A 124 7.94 16.30 -3.42
N VAL A 125 8.10 15.15 -2.77
CA VAL A 125 7.10 14.60 -1.88
C VAL A 125 7.71 14.20 -0.55
N ALA A 126 6.87 14.17 0.47
CA ALA A 126 7.21 13.62 1.78
C ALA A 126 6.05 12.74 2.23
N GLY A 127 6.34 11.79 3.08
CA GLY A 127 5.33 10.89 3.60
C GLY A 127 5.93 9.76 4.40
N VAL A 128 5.23 8.63 4.41
CA VAL A 128 5.64 7.46 5.16
C VAL A 128 5.57 6.22 4.30
N LYS A 129 6.44 5.27 4.63
CA LYS A 129 6.47 3.95 4.02
C LYS A 129 6.15 2.91 5.07
N VAL A 130 5.29 1.96 4.72
CA VAL A 130 4.96 0.81 5.55
C VAL A 130 5.27 -0.45 4.76
N SER A 131 6.09 -1.32 5.35
CA SER A 131 6.38 -2.64 4.77
C SER A 131 5.52 -3.66 5.47
N ILE A 132 4.70 -4.40 4.71
CA ILE A 132 3.77 -5.36 5.26
C ILE A 132 3.95 -6.73 4.59
N THR A 133 3.55 -7.77 5.31
CA THR A 133 3.45 -9.12 4.76
C THR A 133 2.07 -9.66 5.07
N LEU A 134 1.35 -10.05 4.03
CA LEU A 134 0.04 -10.67 4.15
C LEU A 134 0.16 -12.16 3.90
N LYS A 135 -0.25 -12.96 4.89
CA LYS A 135 -0.24 -14.42 4.80
C LYS A 135 -1.62 -14.88 4.39
N THR A 136 -1.73 -15.40 3.17
CA THR A 136 -3.01 -15.91 2.69
C THR A 136 -3.10 -17.40 2.98
N GLN A 137 -4.32 -17.88 3.21
CA GLN A 137 -4.53 -19.31 3.39
C GLN A 137 -4.34 -20.03 2.06
N GLY A 138 -3.40 -20.97 2.03
CA GLY A 138 -3.21 -21.82 0.86
C GLY A 138 -4.21 -22.95 0.82
N THR A 139 -4.63 -23.34 -0.38
CA THR A 139 -5.37 -24.57 -0.56
C THR A 139 -4.39 -25.71 -0.80
N GLN A 140 -4.36 -26.66 0.11
CA GLN A 140 -3.35 -27.71 0.11
C GLN A 140 -3.57 -28.79 -0.97
N ASP A 141 -4.80 -28.91 -1.47
CA ASP A 141 -5.19 -30.07 -2.27
C ASP A 141 -5.32 -29.78 -3.75
N ASN A 142 -5.04 -28.55 -4.21
CA ASN A 142 -5.30 -28.14 -5.59
C ASN A 142 -4.05 -27.58 -6.27
N TYR A 143 -2.95 -28.30 -6.15
CA TYR A 143 -1.70 -27.85 -6.77
C TYR A 143 -1.73 -27.85 -8.30
N CYS A 144 -2.77 -28.42 -8.89
CA CYS A 144 -2.95 -28.43 -10.33
C CYS A 144 -3.90 -27.33 -10.84
N GLN A 145 -4.43 -26.51 -9.95
CA GLN A 145 -5.40 -25.47 -10.31
C GLN A 145 -4.84 -24.10 -10.03
N ALA A 146 -4.72 -23.30 -11.08
CA ALA A 146 -4.40 -21.90 -10.92
C ALA A 146 -5.63 -21.15 -10.35
N PRO A 147 -5.42 -20.19 -9.44
CA PRO A 147 -6.54 -19.40 -8.96
C PRO A 147 -7.14 -18.56 -10.09
N VAL A 148 -8.46 -18.44 -10.09
CA VAL A 148 -9.18 -17.59 -11.05
C VAL A 148 -9.30 -16.21 -10.43
N ASN A 149 -8.88 -15.20 -11.19
CA ASN A 149 -8.95 -13.81 -10.72
C ASN A 149 -10.37 -13.25 -10.69
#